data_2b63ed6b9ebd86370e4756abf7f210cf
#
_entry.id   2b63ed6b9ebd86370e4756abf7f210cf
#
_cell.length_a   1.000
_cell.length_b   1.000
_cell.length_c   1.000
_cell.angle_alpha   90.00
_cell.angle_beta   90.00
_cell.angle_gamma   90.00
#
_symmetry.space_group_name_H-M   'P 1'
#
loop_
_entity.id
_entity.type
_entity.pdbx_description
1 polymer ?
#
loop_
_entity_poly.entity_id
_entity_poly.type
_entity_poly.pdbx_seq_one_letter_code
_entity_poly.pdbx_strand_id
1 'polypeptide(L)'
;MSGTRILGTAALALGVAAPFAEAPTPASAIDVPALARMVASRQDHVPAVEVARWIRDRRPGLRLIDVRPQEEFSQFALPTAENLPIESIPGARFSDDEIVILYSEGGAHAAQAWVFLKAAGVRNVYFIAGGLADWFDDVLHPLLPPEPSAGEAERIAELVELSAYFGGTPREAAPGEAAARDEPESGTAALIANARRRGC
;
A
#
# COMPACT_ATOMS: atom_id res chain seq x y z
N MET A 1 26.65 55.67 -29.67
CA MET A 1 25.28 55.74 -29.04
C MET A 1 24.33 54.62 -29.44
N SER A 2 24.81 53.48 -29.94
CA SER A 2 23.93 52.37 -30.41
C SER A 2 23.67 51.25 -29.40
N GLY A 3 24.59 50.99 -28.47
CA GLY A 3 24.46 49.83 -27.55
C GLY A 3 23.32 49.92 -26.54
N THR A 4 23.09 51.10 -25.99
CA THR A 4 22.13 51.34 -24.92
C THR A 4 20.66 51.21 -25.42
N ARG A 5 20.44 51.55 -26.69
CA ARG A 5 19.09 51.41 -27.29
C ARG A 5 18.74 49.96 -27.59
N ILE A 6 19.70 49.11 -27.95
CA ILE A 6 19.50 47.69 -28.24
C ILE A 6 19.19 46.94 -26.92
N LEU A 7 19.89 47.27 -25.83
CA LEU A 7 19.59 46.66 -24.51
C LEU A 7 18.24 47.08 -23.98
N GLY A 8 17.78 48.32 -24.20
CA GLY A 8 16.47 48.78 -23.77
C GLY A 8 15.32 48.10 -24.49
N THR A 9 15.45 47.88 -25.80
CA THR A 9 14.43 47.17 -26.58
C THR A 9 14.36 45.67 -26.26
N ALA A 10 15.51 45.03 -26.00
CA ALA A 10 15.55 43.65 -25.59
C ALA A 10 14.89 43.43 -24.21
N ALA A 11 15.12 44.34 -23.25
CA ALA A 11 14.50 44.29 -21.92
C ALA A 11 12.97 44.53 -21.99
N LEU A 12 12.53 45.45 -22.88
CA LEU A 12 11.11 45.69 -23.08
C LEU A 12 10.38 44.50 -23.73
N ALA A 13 11.02 43.83 -24.70
CA ALA A 13 10.50 42.65 -25.35
C ALA A 13 10.38 41.48 -24.39
N LEU A 14 11.35 41.27 -23.50
CA LEU A 14 11.29 40.27 -22.43
C LEU A 14 10.19 40.58 -21.39
N GLY A 15 10.02 41.86 -21.06
CA GLY A 15 8.99 42.28 -20.11
C GLY A 15 7.54 42.14 -20.63
N VAL A 16 7.34 42.28 -21.96
CA VAL A 16 6.04 42.07 -22.61
C VAL A 16 5.72 40.60 -22.81
N ALA A 17 6.73 39.73 -23.00
CA ALA A 17 6.53 38.30 -23.17
C ALA A 17 6.28 37.56 -21.85
N ALA A 18 6.71 38.09 -20.73
CA ALA A 18 6.56 37.44 -19.42
C ALA A 18 5.10 37.17 -18.99
N PRO A 19 4.10 38.04 -19.26
CA PRO A 19 2.70 37.74 -18.92
C PRO A 19 2.05 36.69 -19.84
N PHE A 20 2.66 36.32 -20.95
CA PHE A 20 2.20 35.27 -21.87
C PHE A 20 2.95 33.95 -21.70
N ALA A 21 3.97 33.90 -20.84
CA ALA A 21 4.52 32.64 -20.40
C ALA A 21 3.46 31.95 -19.51
N GLU A 22 2.95 30.81 -19.96
CA GLU A 22 2.13 29.98 -19.09
C GLU A 22 2.87 29.78 -17.76
N ALA A 23 2.29 30.30 -16.69
CA ALA A 23 2.79 30.00 -15.36
C ALA A 23 2.86 28.48 -15.27
N PRO A 24 3.98 27.88 -14.75
CA PRO A 24 4.01 26.45 -14.52
C PRO A 24 2.77 26.10 -13.74
N THR A 25 1.93 25.22 -14.31
CA THR A 25 0.74 24.70 -13.63
C THR A 25 1.19 24.30 -12.25
N PRO A 26 0.61 24.84 -11.17
CA PRO A 26 1.00 24.43 -9.83
C PRO A 26 0.85 22.91 -9.81
N ALA A 27 1.91 22.20 -9.42
CA ALA A 27 1.84 20.76 -9.18
C ALA A 27 0.55 20.52 -8.41
N SER A 28 -0.33 19.66 -8.93
CA SER A 28 -1.70 19.51 -8.44
C SER A 28 -1.67 19.48 -6.92
N ALA A 29 -2.29 20.46 -6.29
CA ALA A 29 -2.23 20.60 -4.85
C ALA A 29 -2.80 19.31 -4.25
N ILE A 30 -2.00 18.63 -3.41
CA ILE A 30 -2.41 17.41 -2.73
C ILE A 30 -3.68 17.72 -1.93
N ASP A 31 -4.77 17.03 -2.23
CA ASP A 31 -6.01 17.14 -1.44
C ASP A 31 -5.85 16.34 -0.13
N VAL A 32 -5.18 16.96 0.84
CA VAL A 32 -4.94 16.36 2.16
C VAL A 32 -6.26 15.97 2.86
N PRO A 33 -7.34 16.79 2.83
CA PRO A 33 -8.65 16.37 3.34
C PRO A 33 -9.22 15.13 2.65
N ALA A 34 -9.03 14.95 1.34
CA ALA A 34 -9.47 13.75 0.64
C ALA A 34 -8.67 12.51 1.10
N LEU A 35 -7.34 12.63 1.21
CA LEU A 35 -6.49 11.55 1.73
C LEU A 35 -6.91 11.16 3.16
N ALA A 36 -7.13 12.13 4.04
CA ALA A 36 -7.56 11.87 5.41
C ALA A 36 -8.91 11.13 5.46
N ARG A 37 -9.87 11.47 4.57
CA ARG A 37 -11.14 10.74 4.47
C ARG A 37 -10.95 9.30 4.01
N MET A 38 -10.08 9.05 3.03
CA MET A 38 -9.77 7.68 2.55
C MET A 38 -9.20 6.82 3.67
N VAL A 39 -8.23 7.35 4.44
CA VAL A 39 -7.65 6.66 5.61
C VAL A 39 -8.72 6.39 6.66
N ALA A 40 -9.53 7.40 7.02
CA ALA A 40 -10.58 7.26 8.04
C ALA A 40 -11.66 6.24 7.64
N SER A 41 -11.93 6.08 6.34
CA SER A 41 -12.91 5.11 5.80
C SER A 41 -12.29 3.76 5.42
N ARG A 42 -11.01 3.52 5.73
CA ARG A 42 -10.27 2.29 5.40
C ARG A 42 -10.28 1.95 3.90
N GLN A 43 -10.27 2.95 3.03
CA GLN A 43 -10.22 2.79 1.58
C GLN A 43 -8.79 2.81 1.02
N ASP A 44 -7.82 2.87 1.88
CA ASP A 44 -6.39 2.94 1.57
C ASP A 44 -5.71 1.57 1.57
N HIS A 45 -6.30 0.57 2.19
CA HIS A 45 -5.69 -0.74 2.35
C HIS A 45 -6.64 -1.90 2.01
N VAL A 46 -6.04 -3.06 1.77
CA VAL A 46 -6.72 -4.32 1.43
C VAL A 46 -6.21 -5.40 2.40
N PRO A 47 -7.08 -6.29 2.92
CA PRO A 47 -6.65 -7.44 3.71
C PRO A 47 -5.73 -8.38 2.93
N ALA A 48 -4.75 -9.00 3.59
CA ALA A 48 -3.82 -9.95 2.98
C ALA A 48 -4.54 -11.12 2.29
N VAL A 49 -5.61 -11.64 2.91
CA VAL A 49 -6.44 -12.73 2.35
C VAL A 49 -7.07 -12.35 1.02
N GLU A 50 -7.53 -11.10 0.87
CA GLU A 50 -8.12 -10.64 -0.39
C GLU A 50 -7.06 -10.51 -1.50
N VAL A 51 -5.87 -10.02 -1.16
CA VAL A 51 -4.73 -9.99 -2.09
C VAL A 51 -4.33 -11.39 -2.51
N ALA A 52 -4.33 -12.35 -1.58
CA ALA A 52 -4.05 -13.76 -1.86
C ALA A 52 -5.05 -14.35 -2.86
N ARG A 53 -6.35 -14.07 -2.72
CA ARG A 53 -7.37 -14.45 -3.70
C ARG A 53 -7.06 -13.87 -5.08
N TRP A 54 -6.72 -12.59 -5.16
CA TRP A 54 -6.41 -11.94 -6.43
C TRP A 54 -5.17 -12.53 -7.10
N ILE A 55 -4.15 -12.93 -6.35
CA ILE A 55 -2.97 -13.62 -6.89
C ILE A 55 -3.36 -15.01 -7.41
N ARG A 56 -4.07 -15.82 -6.60
CA ARG A 56 -4.53 -17.16 -6.97
C ARG A 56 -5.36 -17.12 -8.26
N ASP A 57 -6.29 -16.17 -8.34
CA ASP A 57 -7.25 -16.03 -9.44
C ASP A 57 -6.65 -15.25 -10.63
N ARG A 58 -5.37 -14.88 -10.56
CA ARG A 58 -4.64 -14.15 -11.62
C ARG A 58 -5.38 -12.89 -12.08
N ARG A 59 -5.82 -12.07 -11.11
CA ARG A 59 -6.58 -10.85 -11.39
C ARG A 59 -5.89 -9.98 -12.43
N PRO A 60 -6.56 -9.62 -13.54
CA PRO A 60 -5.98 -8.76 -14.56
C PRO A 60 -5.61 -7.38 -14.01
N GLY A 61 -4.46 -6.84 -14.42
CA GLY A 61 -3.98 -5.53 -14.01
C GLY A 61 -3.43 -5.47 -12.58
N LEU A 62 -3.38 -6.58 -11.84
CA LEU A 62 -2.79 -6.62 -10.50
C LEU A 62 -1.27 -6.47 -10.58
N ARG A 63 -0.72 -5.50 -9.84
CA ARG A 63 0.71 -5.33 -9.61
C ARG A 63 1.00 -5.27 -8.12
N LEU A 64 1.82 -6.20 -7.65
CA LEU A 64 2.29 -6.22 -6.27
C LEU A 64 3.67 -5.58 -6.21
N ILE A 65 3.85 -4.61 -5.32
CA ILE A 65 5.08 -3.85 -5.16
C ILE A 65 5.60 -4.01 -3.74
N ASP A 66 6.76 -4.63 -3.62
CA ASP A 66 7.52 -4.67 -2.37
C ASP A 66 8.35 -3.39 -2.25
N VAL A 67 8.06 -2.58 -1.24
CA VAL A 67 8.77 -1.32 -1.02
C VAL A 67 9.97 -1.46 -0.07
N ARG A 68 10.32 -2.69 0.32
CA ARG A 68 11.48 -2.99 1.16
C ARG A 68 12.79 -2.92 0.33
N PRO A 69 13.93 -2.81 1.01
CA PRO A 69 15.24 -2.95 0.37
C PRO A 69 15.37 -4.27 -0.43
N GLN A 70 16.20 -4.26 -1.47
CA GLN A 70 16.44 -5.42 -2.33
C GLN A 70 16.93 -6.64 -1.54
N GLU A 71 17.69 -6.45 -0.49
CA GLU A 71 18.21 -7.51 0.38
C GLU A 71 17.08 -8.29 1.05
N GLU A 72 16.07 -7.60 1.56
CA GLU A 72 14.90 -8.21 2.20
C GLU A 72 13.99 -8.90 1.17
N PHE A 73 13.76 -8.26 0.02
CA PHE A 73 13.01 -8.84 -1.09
C PHE A 73 13.63 -10.17 -1.55
N SER A 74 14.95 -10.25 -1.62
CA SER A 74 15.68 -11.44 -2.05
C SER A 74 15.56 -12.61 -1.07
N GLN A 75 15.24 -12.34 0.21
CA GLN A 75 15.06 -13.38 1.22
C GLN A 75 13.66 -13.99 1.16
N PHE A 76 12.67 -13.16 0.97
CA PHE A 76 11.27 -13.57 0.81
C PHE A 76 10.49 -12.46 0.11
N ALA A 77 9.65 -12.85 -0.86
CA ALA A 77 8.73 -11.96 -1.54
C ALA A 77 7.40 -12.67 -1.80
N LEU A 78 6.32 -11.89 -1.90
CA LEU A 78 5.03 -12.42 -2.33
C LEU A 78 5.10 -12.88 -3.79
N PRO A 79 4.36 -13.93 -4.18
CA PRO A 79 4.33 -14.38 -5.57
C PRO A 79 3.96 -13.25 -6.53
N THR A 80 4.66 -13.14 -7.63
CA THR A 80 4.50 -12.12 -8.68
C THR A 80 4.88 -10.69 -8.27
N ALA A 81 5.41 -10.47 -7.08
CA ALA A 81 5.81 -9.15 -6.63
C ALA A 81 7.04 -8.62 -7.38
N GLU A 82 7.04 -7.31 -7.58
CA GLU A 82 8.16 -6.53 -8.09
C GLU A 82 8.81 -5.77 -6.93
N ASN A 83 10.13 -5.70 -6.88
CA ASN A 83 10.80 -4.87 -5.88
C ASN A 83 10.96 -3.45 -6.39
N LEU A 84 10.41 -2.51 -5.65
CA LEU A 84 10.57 -1.08 -5.89
C LEU A 84 10.77 -0.38 -4.54
N PRO A 85 12.01 -0.29 -4.05
CA PRO A 85 12.31 0.33 -2.76
C PRO A 85 11.68 1.71 -2.60
N ILE A 86 11.31 2.07 -1.37
CA ILE A 86 10.49 3.26 -1.07
C ILE A 86 11.06 4.56 -1.65
N GLU A 87 12.38 4.70 -1.71
CA GLU A 87 13.07 5.85 -2.30
C GLU A 87 12.85 5.97 -3.82
N SER A 88 12.50 4.88 -4.49
CA SER A 88 12.23 4.84 -5.93
C SER A 88 10.76 5.14 -6.26
N ILE A 89 9.86 5.07 -5.28
CA ILE A 89 8.42 5.26 -5.45
C ILE A 89 8.06 6.61 -6.10
N PRO A 90 8.67 7.76 -5.73
CA PRO A 90 8.29 9.05 -6.34
C PRO A 90 8.54 9.12 -7.86
N GLY A 91 9.45 8.31 -8.39
CA GLY A 91 9.76 8.21 -9.83
C GLY A 91 8.93 7.18 -10.59
N ALA A 92 8.19 6.33 -9.89
CA ALA A 92 7.42 5.24 -10.49
C ALA A 92 6.27 5.75 -11.37
N ARG A 93 5.91 4.93 -12.36
CA ARG A 93 4.76 5.20 -13.25
C ARG A 93 3.85 3.98 -13.26
N PHE A 94 2.57 4.24 -13.13
CA PHE A 94 1.52 3.23 -13.15
C PHE A 94 0.42 3.66 -14.10
N SER A 95 -0.18 2.70 -14.80
CA SER A 95 -1.32 2.94 -15.69
C SER A 95 -2.62 3.03 -14.89
N ASP A 96 -3.63 3.69 -15.45
CA ASP A 96 -4.94 3.85 -14.80
C ASP A 96 -5.73 2.55 -14.69
N ASP A 97 -5.41 1.55 -15.49
CA ASP A 97 -6.00 0.21 -15.49
C ASP A 97 -5.28 -0.79 -14.55
N GLU A 98 -4.12 -0.39 -14.00
CA GLU A 98 -3.42 -1.20 -13.01
C GLU A 98 -4.03 -1.04 -11.62
N ILE A 99 -4.05 -2.14 -10.86
CA ILE A 99 -4.37 -2.19 -9.44
C ILE A 99 -3.06 -2.43 -8.70
N VAL A 100 -2.53 -1.38 -8.08
CA VAL A 100 -1.23 -1.41 -7.42
C VAL A 100 -1.42 -1.73 -5.94
N ILE A 101 -0.81 -2.80 -5.48
CA ILE A 101 -0.81 -3.20 -4.07
C ILE A 101 0.61 -3.10 -3.54
N LEU A 102 0.81 -2.20 -2.58
CA LEU A 102 2.09 -2.00 -1.90
C LEU A 102 2.16 -2.89 -0.67
N TYR A 103 3.34 -3.40 -0.36
CA TYR A 103 3.57 -4.05 0.93
C TYR A 103 4.99 -3.81 1.45
N SER A 104 5.15 -3.98 2.75
CA SER A 104 6.41 -3.97 3.48
C SER A 104 6.32 -4.99 4.62
N GLU A 105 7.30 -5.06 5.51
CA GLU A 105 7.31 -6.01 6.62
C GLU A 105 6.05 -5.90 7.50
N GLY A 106 5.80 -4.72 8.08
CA GLY A 106 4.64 -4.46 8.96
C GLY A 106 3.67 -3.40 8.42
N GLY A 107 3.70 -3.08 7.12
CA GLY A 107 2.77 -2.16 6.46
C GLY A 107 3.12 -0.67 6.56
N ALA A 108 3.95 -0.21 7.51
CA ALA A 108 4.20 1.21 7.72
C ALA A 108 4.84 1.91 6.51
N HIS A 109 5.88 1.34 5.92
CA HIS A 109 6.53 1.90 4.72
C HIS A 109 5.60 1.83 3.50
N ALA A 110 4.78 0.79 3.40
CA ALA A 110 3.79 0.67 2.33
C ALA A 110 2.72 1.78 2.44
N ALA A 111 2.26 2.10 3.64
CA ALA A 111 1.34 3.21 3.87
C ALA A 111 1.97 4.57 3.51
N GLN A 112 3.25 4.79 3.82
CA GLN A 112 3.99 5.98 3.40
C GLN A 112 4.13 6.06 1.88
N ALA A 113 4.49 4.96 1.22
CA ALA A 113 4.58 4.88 -0.23
C ALA A 113 3.21 5.14 -0.90
N TRP A 114 2.12 4.66 -0.30
CA TRP A 114 0.76 4.95 -0.74
C TRP A 114 0.48 6.46 -0.76
N VAL A 115 0.86 7.18 0.30
CA VAL A 115 0.71 8.65 0.33
C VAL A 115 1.47 9.31 -0.82
N PHE A 116 2.70 8.88 -1.11
CA PHE A 116 3.49 9.43 -2.22
C PHE A 116 2.83 9.20 -3.58
N LEU A 117 2.31 7.99 -3.83
CA LEU A 117 1.63 7.67 -5.08
C LEU A 117 0.29 8.38 -5.21
N LYS A 118 -0.49 8.51 -4.13
CA LYS A 118 -1.71 9.33 -4.13
C LYS A 118 -1.42 10.79 -4.43
N ALA A 119 -0.36 11.34 -3.83
CA ALA A 119 0.11 12.69 -4.12
C ALA A 119 0.56 12.87 -5.58
N ALA A 120 1.12 11.83 -6.19
CA ALA A 120 1.49 11.79 -7.60
C ALA A 120 0.30 11.55 -8.56
N GLY A 121 -0.93 11.37 -8.03
CA GLY A 121 -2.15 11.21 -8.82
C GLY A 121 -2.49 9.77 -9.20
N VAL A 122 -1.80 8.76 -8.66
CA VAL A 122 -2.12 7.34 -8.91
C VAL A 122 -3.45 7.00 -8.23
N ARG A 123 -4.44 6.57 -9.02
CA ARG A 123 -5.81 6.36 -8.54
C ARG A 123 -6.01 5.03 -7.84
N ASN A 124 -5.61 3.94 -8.48
CA ASN A 124 -5.89 2.58 -8.03
C ASN A 124 -4.68 2.00 -7.27
N VAL A 125 -4.28 2.65 -6.17
CA VAL A 125 -3.20 2.21 -5.30
C VAL A 125 -3.71 1.98 -3.88
N TYR A 126 -3.31 0.85 -3.31
CA TYR A 126 -3.66 0.38 -1.98
C TYR A 126 -2.43 -0.26 -1.34
N PHE A 127 -2.51 -0.63 -0.06
CA PHE A 127 -1.45 -1.39 0.61
C PHE A 127 -2.03 -2.52 1.47
N ILE A 128 -1.22 -3.53 1.79
CA ILE A 128 -1.57 -4.56 2.77
C ILE A 128 -1.34 -3.97 4.16
N ALA A 129 -2.39 -3.90 5.00
CA ALA A 129 -2.38 -3.16 6.26
C ALA A 129 -1.23 -3.57 7.20
N GLY A 130 -1.11 -4.84 7.53
CA GLY A 130 -0.01 -5.41 8.33
C GLY A 130 1.15 -5.94 7.48
N GLY A 131 1.13 -5.73 6.15
CA GLY A 131 2.20 -6.14 5.27
C GLY A 131 2.44 -7.65 5.26
N LEU A 132 3.72 -8.05 5.30
CA LEU A 132 4.10 -9.47 5.36
C LEU A 132 3.67 -10.14 6.67
N ALA A 133 3.56 -9.41 7.77
CA ALA A 133 3.09 -10.01 9.02
C ALA A 133 1.66 -10.55 8.88
N ASP A 134 0.74 -9.76 8.29
CA ASP A 134 -0.62 -10.23 8.04
C ASP A 134 -0.65 -11.34 6.97
N TRP A 135 0.25 -11.29 5.98
CA TRP A 135 0.38 -12.39 5.02
C TRP A 135 0.76 -13.71 5.70
N PHE A 136 1.74 -13.69 6.60
CA PHE A 136 2.13 -14.87 7.36
C PHE A 136 1.02 -15.36 8.29
N ASP A 137 0.37 -14.44 9.00
CA ASP A 137 -0.62 -14.79 10.02
C ASP A 137 -1.98 -15.18 9.42
N ASP A 138 -2.43 -14.51 8.36
CA ASP A 138 -3.79 -14.67 7.84
C ASP A 138 -3.86 -15.54 6.58
N VAL A 139 -2.75 -15.63 5.81
CA VAL A 139 -2.71 -16.42 4.57
C VAL A 139 -1.93 -17.71 4.75
N LEU A 140 -0.67 -17.65 5.22
CA LEU A 140 0.15 -18.86 5.34
C LEU A 140 -0.22 -19.70 6.56
N HIS A 141 -0.50 -19.06 7.69
CA HIS A 141 -0.78 -19.73 8.95
C HIS A 141 -2.06 -19.21 9.62
N PRO A 142 -3.21 -19.22 8.89
CA PRO A 142 -4.45 -18.73 9.46
C PRO A 142 -4.83 -19.49 10.72
N LEU A 143 -5.29 -18.74 11.72
CA LEU A 143 -5.75 -19.30 12.97
C LEU A 143 -7.20 -19.74 12.81
N LEU A 144 -7.45 -21.04 12.91
CA LEU A 144 -8.77 -21.62 12.74
C LEU A 144 -9.43 -21.85 14.09
N PRO A 145 -10.74 -21.53 14.26
CA PRO A 145 -11.46 -21.87 15.47
C PRO A 145 -11.58 -23.40 15.62
N PRO A 146 -11.48 -23.93 16.85
CA PRO A 146 -11.55 -25.38 17.09
C PRO A 146 -12.95 -25.96 16.78
N GLU A 147 -13.99 -25.17 16.92
CA GLU A 147 -15.38 -25.55 16.63
C GLU A 147 -16.04 -24.47 15.76
N PRO A 148 -15.89 -24.54 14.43
CA PRO A 148 -16.51 -23.57 13.56
C PRO A 148 -18.03 -23.71 13.54
N SER A 149 -18.74 -22.59 13.52
CA SER A 149 -20.17 -22.58 13.25
C SER A 149 -20.47 -23.00 11.81
N ALA A 150 -21.70 -23.44 11.54
CA ALA A 150 -22.12 -23.83 10.20
C ALA A 150 -21.95 -22.71 9.16
N GLY A 151 -22.09 -21.44 9.56
CA GLY A 151 -21.89 -20.28 8.66
C GLY A 151 -20.42 -19.92 8.41
N GLU A 152 -19.49 -20.44 9.20
CA GLU A 152 -18.06 -20.21 9.05
C GLU A 152 -17.34 -21.29 8.26
N ALA A 153 -17.98 -22.48 8.14
CA ALA A 153 -17.34 -23.64 7.53
C ALA A 153 -16.83 -23.39 6.11
N GLU A 154 -17.61 -22.69 5.27
CA GLU A 154 -17.22 -22.37 3.89
C GLU A 154 -16.02 -21.39 3.87
N ARG A 155 -16.04 -20.35 4.68
CA ARG A 155 -14.93 -19.39 4.81
C ARG A 155 -13.65 -20.06 5.31
N ILE A 156 -13.77 -20.97 6.28
CA ILE A 156 -12.62 -21.73 6.81
C ILE A 156 -12.07 -22.69 5.75
N ALA A 157 -12.93 -23.40 5.03
CA ALA A 157 -12.49 -24.26 3.93
C ALA A 157 -11.69 -23.46 2.89
N GLU A 158 -12.18 -22.28 2.50
CA GLU A 158 -11.45 -21.38 1.59
C GLU A 158 -10.09 -20.94 2.16
N LEU A 159 -10.01 -20.57 3.44
CA LEU A 159 -8.75 -20.19 4.08
C LEU A 159 -7.74 -21.35 4.09
N VAL A 160 -8.19 -22.56 4.35
CA VAL A 160 -7.37 -23.78 4.30
C VAL A 160 -6.82 -24.00 2.89
N GLU A 161 -7.68 -23.90 1.87
CA GLU A 161 -7.29 -24.06 0.46
C GLU A 161 -6.29 -22.96 0.06
N LEU A 162 -6.54 -21.72 0.46
CA LEU A 162 -5.68 -20.58 0.15
C LEU A 162 -4.31 -20.72 0.81
N SER A 163 -4.26 -21.11 2.09
CA SER A 163 -3.03 -21.41 2.81
C SER A 163 -2.23 -22.51 2.10
N ALA A 164 -2.87 -23.63 1.76
CA ALA A 164 -2.22 -24.73 1.04
C ALA A 164 -1.69 -24.30 -0.34
N TYR A 165 -2.44 -23.45 -1.07
CA TYR A 165 -2.01 -22.92 -2.37
C TYR A 165 -0.70 -22.15 -2.30
N PHE A 166 -0.48 -21.40 -1.21
CA PHE A 166 0.75 -20.64 -0.99
C PHE A 166 1.81 -21.39 -0.16
N GLY A 167 1.62 -22.68 0.09
CA GLY A 167 2.57 -23.53 0.82
C GLY A 167 2.57 -23.33 2.33
N GLY A 168 1.51 -22.74 2.86
CA GLY A 168 1.30 -22.53 4.28
C GLY A 168 0.68 -23.74 4.98
N THR A 169 0.45 -23.60 6.27
CA THR A 169 -0.21 -24.59 7.12
C THR A 169 -1.06 -23.86 8.16
N PRO A 170 -2.38 -24.02 8.14
CA PRO A 170 -3.26 -23.43 9.15
C PRO A 170 -2.90 -23.90 10.56
N ARG A 171 -3.22 -23.09 11.56
CA ARG A 171 -3.04 -23.39 12.98
C ARG A 171 -4.41 -23.49 13.68
N GLU A 172 -4.57 -24.43 14.57
CA GLU A 172 -5.75 -24.47 15.43
C GLU A 172 -5.59 -23.47 16.59
N ALA A 173 -6.64 -22.68 16.84
CA ALA A 173 -6.66 -21.77 17.97
C ALA A 173 -6.80 -22.55 19.28
N ALA A 174 -6.02 -22.17 20.29
CA ALA A 174 -6.28 -22.62 21.63
C ALA A 174 -7.66 -22.09 22.11
N PRO A 175 -8.34 -22.79 23.05
CA PRO A 175 -9.61 -22.31 23.59
C PRO A 175 -9.49 -20.86 24.11
N GLY A 176 -10.27 -19.93 23.55
CA GLY A 176 -10.27 -18.50 23.86
C GLY A 176 -9.33 -17.62 23.03
N GLU A 177 -8.41 -18.17 22.24
CA GLU A 177 -7.47 -17.39 21.41
C GLU A 177 -8.17 -16.74 20.20
N ALA A 178 -9.13 -17.42 19.60
CA ALA A 178 -9.88 -16.90 18.45
C ALA A 178 -10.75 -15.69 18.83
N ALA A 179 -11.35 -15.69 20.02
CA ALA A 179 -12.19 -14.60 20.51
C ALA A 179 -11.40 -13.30 20.78
N ALA A 180 -10.12 -13.41 21.11
CA ALA A 180 -9.27 -12.26 21.40
C ALA A 180 -8.88 -11.46 20.15
N ARG A 181 -9.02 -12.03 18.94
CA ARG A 181 -8.71 -11.33 17.66
C ARG A 181 -9.93 -10.63 17.07
N ASP A 182 -11.14 -11.03 17.40
CA ASP A 182 -12.38 -10.41 16.93
C ASP A 182 -12.79 -9.18 17.76
N GLU A 183 -12.18 -8.92 18.91
CA GLU A 183 -12.39 -7.65 19.61
C GLU A 183 -11.73 -6.53 18.79
N PRO A 184 -12.50 -5.48 18.39
CA PRO A 184 -11.91 -4.31 17.74
C PRO A 184 -10.89 -3.73 18.71
N GLU A 185 -9.60 -3.84 18.40
CA GLU A 185 -8.54 -3.24 19.19
C GLU A 185 -8.89 -1.78 19.46
N SER A 186 -9.30 -1.51 20.70
CA SER A 186 -9.57 -0.16 21.15
C SER A 186 -8.25 0.60 21.13
N GLY A 187 -8.04 1.34 20.07
CA GLY A 187 -7.10 2.42 19.83
C GLY A 187 -5.72 2.29 20.48
N THR A 188 -5.26 3.28 21.13
CA THR A 188 -3.89 3.61 21.52
C THR A 188 -3.13 2.56 22.34
N ALA A 189 -3.80 1.73 23.16
CA ALA A 189 -3.14 0.75 24.02
C ALA A 189 -2.57 -0.45 23.24
N ALA A 190 -3.30 -0.91 22.23
CA ALA A 190 -2.86 -1.98 21.33
C ALA A 190 -1.73 -1.53 20.41
N LEU A 191 -1.76 -0.28 19.92
CA LEU A 191 -0.67 0.33 19.17
C LEU A 191 0.65 0.36 19.96
N ILE A 192 0.58 0.70 21.27
CA ILE A 192 1.77 0.75 22.14
C ILE A 192 2.29 -0.66 22.45
N ALA A 193 1.40 -1.64 22.67
CA ALA A 193 1.77 -3.02 22.93
C ALA A 193 2.42 -3.70 21.71
N ASN A 194 1.89 -3.45 20.50
CA ASN A 194 2.43 -3.95 19.24
C ASN A 194 3.75 -3.27 18.84
N ALA A 195 3.89 -1.97 19.08
CA ALA A 195 5.15 -1.26 18.84
C ALA A 195 6.31 -1.80 19.70
N ARG A 196 6.04 -2.27 20.91
CA ARG A 196 7.02 -2.92 21.80
C ARG A 196 7.41 -4.33 21.37
N ARG A 197 6.55 -5.05 20.63
CA ARG A 197 6.83 -6.41 20.15
C ARG A 197 7.53 -6.44 18.79
N ARG A 198 7.38 -5.41 17.98
CA ARG A 198 7.86 -5.33 16.60
C ARG A 198 8.94 -4.23 16.46
N GLY A 199 9.94 -4.24 17.33
CA GLY A 199 10.97 -3.19 17.35
C GLY A 199 11.18 -2.49 15.99
N CYS A 200 11.19 -1.16 16.02
CA CYS A 200 11.62 -0.35 14.88
C CYS A 200 13.08 -0.61 14.55
#